data_e7a9eb14fada7073cd5cde7c8ffc9eca
#
_entry.id   e7a9eb14fada7073cd5cde7c8ffc9eca
#
_cell.length_a   1.000
_cell.length_b   1.000
_cell.length_c   1.000
_cell.angle_alpha   90.00
_cell.angle_beta   90.00
_cell.angle_gamma   90.00
#
_symmetry.space_group_name_H-M   'P 1'
#
loop_
_entity.id
_entity.type
_entity.pdbx_description
1 polymer ?
#
loop_
_entity_poly.entity_id
_entity_poly.type
_entity_poly.pdbx_seq_one_letter_code
_entity_poly.pdbx_strand_id
1 'polypeptide(L)'
;MIGGGLVGTAAAAAAIFALVAPLGVQSADMVAETAPGQHRLIHLQDGTEIALNGDTRLVLDRSNRRTARLERGQAMFSVVHDETRPFTVDAAGTRIVDIGTRFDVLRTARGSEVAVAEGAVLYDPNGAAVRLGAGKLLRRMDGSQIVEVSQADPATVGGWRSGHLVYRDAPLWRVADDLARATGARIAVDPGVANRPFTGAIVVTGADRRGTLAARLGAVLDVTVARQHDGLYLKARAAH
;
A
#
# COMPACT_ATOMS: atom_id res chain seq x y z
N MET A 1 67.17 10.44 70.38
CA MET A 1 67.29 9.20 69.62
C MET A 1 66.03 9.04 68.89
N ILE A 2 66.03 9.32 67.66
CA ILE A 2 65.43 8.78 66.44
C ILE A 2 64.03 8.21 66.64
N GLY A 3 63.02 8.98 66.28
CA GLY A 3 61.65 8.54 66.05
C GLY A 3 61.26 8.82 64.57
N GLY A 4 61.12 7.76 63.78
CA GLY A 4 60.74 7.85 62.37
C GLY A 4 59.27 8.05 62.24
N GLY A 5 58.88 9.10 61.51
CA GLY A 5 57.51 9.33 61.12
C GLY A 5 57.15 8.56 59.86
N LEU A 6 56.10 7.79 59.93
CA LEU A 6 55.44 7.16 58.76
C LEU A 6 54.42 8.11 58.16
N VAL A 7 54.69 8.54 56.95
CA VAL A 7 53.75 9.31 56.12
C VAL A 7 52.81 8.31 55.44
N GLY A 8 51.58 8.28 55.90
CA GLY A 8 50.52 7.51 55.24
C GLY A 8 49.95 8.25 54.01
N THR A 9 50.20 7.75 52.81
CA THR A 9 49.60 8.22 51.60
C THR A 9 48.20 7.62 51.48
N ALA A 10 47.18 8.44 51.69
CA ALA A 10 45.75 8.09 51.35
C ALA A 10 45.56 8.12 49.87
N ALA A 11 45.41 6.94 49.25
CA ALA A 11 44.99 6.79 47.87
C ALA A 11 43.47 7.01 47.78
N ALA A 12 43.06 8.16 47.23
CA ALA A 12 41.69 8.43 46.93
C ALA A 12 41.30 7.65 45.65
N ALA A 13 40.52 6.57 45.81
CA ALA A 13 39.88 5.85 44.71
C ALA A 13 38.68 6.66 44.22
N ALA A 14 38.85 7.41 43.14
CA ALA A 14 37.76 8.04 42.43
C ALA A 14 36.98 6.96 41.70
N ALA A 15 35.80 6.58 42.20
CA ALA A 15 34.85 5.72 41.53
C ALA A 15 34.21 6.54 40.40
N ILE A 16 34.62 6.27 39.14
CA ILE A 16 33.95 6.78 37.95
C ILE A 16 32.68 5.96 37.80
N PHE A 17 31.55 6.48 38.27
CA PHE A 17 30.24 6.01 37.90
C PHE A 17 29.99 6.46 36.43
N ALA A 18 30.34 5.60 35.46
CA ALA A 18 29.89 5.76 34.09
C ALA A 18 28.38 5.62 34.10
N LEU A 19 27.66 6.74 33.98
CA LEU A 19 26.25 6.80 33.76
C LEU A 19 26.00 6.23 32.36
N VAL A 20 25.81 4.91 32.27
CA VAL A 20 25.30 4.25 31.05
C VAL A 20 23.85 4.69 30.94
N ALA A 21 23.63 5.81 30.27
CA ALA A 21 22.28 6.13 29.78
C ALA A 21 21.82 4.93 28.93
N PRO A 22 20.64 4.35 29.19
CA PRO A 22 20.14 3.32 28.34
C PRO A 22 20.01 3.95 26.94
N LEU A 23 20.82 3.49 26.00
CA LEU A 23 20.60 3.78 24.58
C LEU A 23 19.17 3.33 24.32
N GLY A 24 18.25 4.30 24.22
CA GLY A 24 16.87 4.03 23.92
C GLY A 24 16.87 3.15 22.67
N VAL A 25 16.47 1.90 22.83
CA VAL A 25 16.23 1.00 21.72
C VAL A 25 15.10 1.69 20.93
N GLN A 26 15.48 2.46 19.92
CA GLN A 26 14.52 3.02 19.00
C GLN A 26 13.80 1.81 18.42
N SER A 27 12.56 1.65 18.84
CA SER A 27 11.70 0.57 18.35
C SER A 27 11.60 0.71 16.85
N ALA A 28 12.27 -0.16 16.10
CA ALA A 28 12.25 -0.10 14.66
C ALA A 28 10.82 -0.32 14.15
N ASP A 29 10.40 0.46 13.15
CA ASP A 29 9.13 0.31 12.47
C ASP A 29 8.94 -1.15 11.99
N MET A 30 7.69 -1.60 11.97
CA MET A 30 7.37 -2.91 11.43
C MET A 30 7.11 -2.78 9.92
N VAL A 31 8.01 -3.36 9.13
CA VAL A 31 7.88 -3.42 7.67
C VAL A 31 7.16 -4.70 7.28
N ALA A 32 6.10 -4.57 6.50
CA ALA A 32 5.38 -5.67 5.88
C ALA A 32 5.47 -5.57 4.36
N GLU A 33 5.96 -6.64 3.74
CA GLU A 33 6.12 -6.71 2.29
C GLU A 33 5.43 -7.95 1.72
N THR A 34 4.99 -7.82 0.47
CA THR A 34 4.48 -8.90 -0.37
C THR A 34 5.18 -8.85 -1.72
N ALA A 35 5.54 -10.01 -2.26
CA ALA A 35 5.96 -10.11 -3.66
C ALA A 35 4.74 -10.03 -4.60
N PRO A 36 4.93 -9.74 -5.91
CA PRO A 36 3.85 -9.84 -6.89
C PRO A 36 3.15 -11.21 -6.84
N GLY A 37 1.82 -11.20 -6.83
CA GLY A 37 0.99 -12.40 -6.69
C GLY A 37 0.87 -12.97 -5.28
N GLN A 38 1.47 -12.34 -4.28
CA GLN A 38 1.32 -12.70 -2.86
C GLN A 38 0.33 -11.79 -2.17
N HIS A 39 -0.48 -12.35 -1.29
CA HIS A 39 -1.34 -11.58 -0.39
C HIS A 39 -0.93 -11.82 1.06
N ARG A 40 -1.13 -10.83 1.92
CA ARG A 40 -0.85 -10.93 3.35
C ARG A 40 -1.93 -10.23 4.16
N LEU A 41 -2.39 -10.86 5.23
CA LEU A 41 -3.29 -10.25 6.19
C LEU A 41 -2.53 -9.96 7.49
N ILE A 42 -2.71 -8.77 8.03
CA ILE A 42 -2.14 -8.30 9.28
C ILE A 42 -3.28 -7.98 10.22
N HIS A 43 -3.24 -8.53 11.42
CA HIS A 43 -4.16 -8.21 12.50
C HIS A 43 -3.43 -7.36 13.53
N LEU A 44 -3.98 -6.19 13.84
CA LEU A 44 -3.50 -5.35 14.91
C LEU A 44 -4.18 -5.70 16.23
N GLN A 45 -3.58 -5.30 17.35
CA GLN A 45 -4.09 -5.63 18.70
C GLN A 45 -5.45 -5.01 19.01
N ASP A 46 -5.81 -3.92 18.34
CA ASP A 46 -7.09 -3.24 18.46
C ASP A 46 -8.21 -3.86 17.61
N GLY A 47 -7.93 -4.98 16.92
CA GLY A 47 -8.86 -5.65 16.02
C GLY A 47 -8.87 -5.09 14.59
N THR A 48 -8.09 -4.04 14.30
CA THR A 48 -7.92 -3.53 12.93
C THR A 48 -7.25 -4.57 12.04
N GLU A 49 -7.76 -4.76 10.84
CA GLU A 49 -7.20 -5.67 9.84
C GLU A 49 -6.67 -4.89 8.65
N ILE A 50 -5.49 -5.29 8.17
CA ILE A 50 -4.86 -4.72 6.98
C ILE A 50 -4.54 -5.85 6.02
N ALA A 51 -5.22 -5.90 4.88
CA ALA A 51 -4.91 -6.84 3.81
C ALA A 51 -3.97 -6.18 2.80
N LEU A 52 -2.84 -6.81 2.51
CA LEU A 52 -1.87 -6.36 1.51
C LEU A 52 -2.06 -7.16 0.22
N ASN A 53 -2.17 -6.46 -0.91
CA ASN A 53 -2.12 -7.03 -2.24
C ASN A 53 -0.67 -7.38 -2.62
N GLY A 54 -0.45 -7.97 -3.79
CA GLY A 54 0.89 -8.23 -4.32
C GLY A 54 1.70 -6.96 -4.55
N ASP A 55 3.04 -7.09 -4.56
CA ASP A 55 3.99 -5.98 -4.75
C ASP A 55 3.71 -4.77 -3.83
N THR A 56 3.48 -5.04 -2.56
CA THR A 56 3.12 -4.01 -1.58
C THR A 56 4.20 -3.90 -0.51
N ARG A 57 4.53 -2.66 -0.14
CA ARG A 57 5.37 -2.33 1.01
C ARG A 57 4.62 -1.36 1.92
N LEU A 58 4.32 -1.82 3.11
CA LEU A 58 3.67 -1.09 4.18
C LEU A 58 4.60 -1.00 5.39
N VAL A 59 4.72 0.19 5.95
CA VAL A 59 5.46 0.45 7.19
C VAL A 59 4.46 0.84 8.27
N LEU A 60 4.46 0.12 9.38
CA LEU A 60 3.66 0.44 10.56
C LEU A 60 4.58 1.02 11.62
N ASP A 61 4.23 2.20 12.14
CA ASP A 61 4.93 2.82 13.24
C ASP A 61 4.80 1.94 14.50
N ARG A 62 5.92 1.56 15.07
CA ARG A 62 5.96 0.67 16.23
C ARG A 62 5.52 1.34 17.51
N SER A 63 5.72 2.64 17.62
CA SER A 63 5.30 3.44 18.78
C SER A 63 3.81 3.78 18.71
N ASN A 64 3.26 3.90 17.50
CA ASN A 64 1.85 4.15 17.23
C ASN A 64 1.30 3.24 16.14
N ARG A 65 0.85 2.03 16.52
CA ARG A 65 0.29 1.00 15.61
C ARG A 65 -0.90 1.50 14.77
N ARG A 66 -1.45 2.66 15.09
CA ARG A 66 -2.52 3.29 14.32
C ARG A 66 -1.99 4.28 13.27
N THR A 67 -0.69 4.22 12.98
CA THR A 67 -0.05 4.99 11.90
C THR A 67 0.64 4.02 10.94
N ALA A 68 0.25 4.09 9.67
CA ALA A 68 0.79 3.30 8.58
C ALA A 68 1.33 4.21 7.48
N ARG A 69 2.38 3.79 6.77
CA ARG A 69 2.85 4.42 5.54
C ARG A 69 2.87 3.39 4.41
N LEU A 70 2.07 3.62 3.39
CA LEU A 70 2.04 2.81 2.17
C LEU A 70 3.05 3.38 1.17
N GLU A 71 4.22 2.76 1.10
CA GLU A 71 5.30 3.23 0.22
C GLU A 71 5.06 2.85 -1.25
N ARG A 72 4.51 1.64 -1.48
CA ARG A 72 4.08 1.16 -2.80
C ARG A 72 3.02 0.06 -2.65
N GLY A 73 2.30 -0.20 -3.72
CA GLY A 73 1.34 -1.29 -3.81
C GLY A 73 -0.04 -0.91 -3.30
N GLN A 74 -0.79 -1.87 -2.80
CA GLN A 74 -2.20 -1.71 -2.46
C GLN A 74 -2.55 -2.39 -1.15
N ALA A 75 -3.29 -1.70 -0.31
CA ALA A 75 -3.73 -2.22 0.97
C ALA A 75 -5.20 -1.87 1.25
N MET A 76 -5.96 -2.86 1.73
CA MET A 76 -7.30 -2.67 2.25
C MET A 76 -7.25 -2.60 3.77
N PHE A 77 -7.81 -1.55 4.32
CA PHE A 77 -7.89 -1.28 5.76
C PHE A 77 -9.32 -1.50 6.24
N SER A 78 -9.50 -2.37 7.23
CA SER A 78 -10.75 -2.55 7.96
C SER A 78 -10.49 -2.08 9.39
N VAL A 79 -10.79 -0.82 9.66
CA VAL A 79 -10.34 -0.14 10.88
C VAL A 79 -11.41 -0.20 11.96
N VAL A 80 -10.99 -0.61 13.17
CA VAL A 80 -11.81 -0.44 14.38
C VAL A 80 -11.79 1.03 14.77
N HIS A 81 -12.97 1.65 14.84
CA HIS A 81 -13.11 3.07 15.10
C HIS A 81 -12.66 3.44 16.52
N ASP A 82 -11.87 4.50 16.63
CA ASP A 82 -11.43 5.11 17.90
C ASP A 82 -11.25 6.61 17.67
N GLU A 83 -12.23 7.40 18.13
CA GLU A 83 -12.24 8.86 17.96
C GLU A 83 -11.05 9.56 18.64
N THR A 84 -10.54 8.96 19.72
CA THR A 84 -9.43 9.55 20.50
C THR A 84 -8.09 9.28 19.87
N ARG A 85 -8.00 8.23 19.05
CA ARG A 85 -6.77 7.79 18.37
C ARG A 85 -7.10 7.32 16.95
N PRO A 86 -7.45 8.23 16.03
CA PRO A 86 -7.82 7.86 14.66
C PRO A 86 -6.68 7.09 13.97
N PHE A 87 -7.03 6.12 13.12
CA PHE A 87 -6.04 5.44 12.28
C PHE A 87 -5.61 6.36 11.15
N THR A 88 -4.31 6.39 10.86
CA THR A 88 -3.75 7.28 9.84
C THR A 88 -2.93 6.49 8.84
N VAL A 89 -3.15 6.73 7.55
CA VAL A 89 -2.34 6.19 6.45
C VAL A 89 -1.67 7.35 5.73
N ASP A 90 -0.35 7.29 5.61
CA ASP A 90 0.41 8.14 4.69
C ASP A 90 0.59 7.41 3.35
N ALA A 91 0.19 8.04 2.26
CA ALA A 91 0.43 7.55 0.90
C ALA A 91 0.99 8.70 0.06
N ALA A 92 2.25 8.60 -0.35
CA ALA A 92 2.95 9.62 -1.12
C ALA A 92 3.01 11.00 -0.42
N GLY A 93 3.24 11.02 0.89
CA GLY A 93 3.29 12.24 1.68
C GLY A 93 1.92 12.89 1.92
N THR A 94 0.84 12.20 1.57
CA THR A 94 -0.51 12.66 1.87
C THR A 94 -1.13 11.81 2.96
N ARG A 95 -1.66 12.49 3.96
CA ARG A 95 -2.30 11.85 5.10
C ARG A 95 -3.76 11.53 4.80
N ILE A 96 -4.17 10.30 5.13
CA ILE A 96 -5.54 9.81 5.08
C ILE A 96 -5.91 9.43 6.51
N VAL A 97 -6.93 10.06 7.06
CA VAL A 97 -7.38 9.84 8.44
C VAL A 97 -8.70 9.07 8.41
N ASP A 98 -8.73 7.95 9.12
CA ASP A 98 -9.92 7.12 9.27
C ASP A 98 -10.97 7.77 10.19
N ILE A 99 -12.24 7.62 9.82
CA ILE A 99 -13.41 8.05 10.62
C ILE A 99 -14.36 6.85 10.82
N GLY A 100 -13.80 5.62 11.04
CA GLY A 100 -14.61 4.41 11.19
C GLY A 100 -14.92 3.76 9.83
N THR A 101 -13.92 3.14 9.19
CA THR A 101 -13.97 2.88 7.76
C THR A 101 -13.47 1.50 7.37
N ARG A 102 -14.00 1.06 6.24
CA ARG A 102 -13.37 0.05 5.38
C ARG A 102 -13.01 0.70 4.06
N PHE A 103 -11.71 0.86 3.78
CA PHE A 103 -11.21 1.59 2.61
C PHE A 103 -9.96 0.96 2.03
N ASP A 104 -9.77 1.15 0.73
CA ASP A 104 -8.63 0.65 -0.05
C ASP A 104 -7.74 1.83 -0.43
N VAL A 105 -6.43 1.66 -0.29
CA VAL A 105 -5.43 2.64 -0.71
C VAL A 105 -4.49 1.96 -1.69
N LEU A 106 -4.33 2.57 -2.86
CA LEU A 106 -3.34 2.17 -3.84
C LEU A 106 -2.31 3.27 -4.02
N ARG A 107 -1.04 2.89 -3.97
CA ARG A 107 0.13 3.74 -4.26
C ARG A 107 0.90 3.16 -5.44
N THR A 108 1.02 3.91 -6.52
CA THR A 108 1.78 3.57 -7.72
C THR A 108 2.89 4.60 -7.95
N ALA A 109 3.77 4.34 -8.93
CA ALA A 109 4.76 5.35 -9.37
C ALA A 109 4.15 6.61 -10.02
N ARG A 110 2.84 6.61 -10.29
CA ARG A 110 2.14 7.72 -10.96
C ARG A 110 1.28 8.55 -10.02
N GLY A 111 0.95 8.01 -8.84
CA GLY A 111 0.06 8.68 -7.91
C GLY A 111 -0.58 7.72 -6.90
N SER A 112 -1.58 8.22 -6.20
CA SER A 112 -2.33 7.47 -5.20
C SER A 112 -3.82 7.48 -5.49
N GLU A 113 -4.51 6.41 -5.05
CA GLU A 113 -5.96 6.30 -5.10
C GLU A 113 -6.48 5.87 -3.73
N VAL A 114 -7.64 6.37 -3.35
CA VAL A 114 -8.35 6.01 -2.13
C VAL A 114 -9.79 5.72 -2.47
N ALA A 115 -10.25 4.49 -2.21
CA ALA A 115 -11.63 4.08 -2.43
C ALA A 115 -12.28 3.65 -1.10
N VAL A 116 -13.48 4.12 -0.82
CA VAL A 116 -14.17 3.85 0.44
C VAL A 116 -15.31 2.87 0.22
N ALA A 117 -15.25 1.71 0.91
CA ALA A 117 -16.31 0.71 0.92
C ALA A 117 -17.38 1.03 1.97
N GLU A 118 -16.97 1.43 3.19
CA GLU A 118 -17.87 1.72 4.31
C GLU A 118 -17.32 2.89 5.13
N GLY A 119 -18.22 3.70 5.70
CA GLY A 119 -17.85 4.85 6.54
C GLY A 119 -17.30 6.02 5.75
N ALA A 120 -16.29 6.70 6.28
CA ALA A 120 -15.64 7.83 5.62
C ALA A 120 -14.18 7.99 6.05
N VAL A 121 -13.36 8.56 5.17
CA VAL A 121 -12.00 9.03 5.47
C VAL A 121 -11.86 10.52 5.19
N LEU A 122 -10.94 11.18 5.89
CA LEU A 122 -10.52 12.55 5.59
C LEU A 122 -9.17 12.50 4.88
N TYR A 123 -9.16 12.87 3.61
CA TYR A 123 -7.97 12.92 2.78
C TYR A 123 -7.34 14.30 2.89
N ASP A 124 -6.02 14.35 3.12
CA ASP A 124 -5.22 15.57 3.23
C ASP A 124 -5.82 16.62 4.20
N PRO A 125 -5.95 16.29 5.50
CA PRO A 125 -6.61 17.15 6.48
C PRO A 125 -5.95 18.53 6.67
N ASN A 126 -4.67 18.64 6.34
CA ASN A 126 -3.88 19.88 6.45
C ASN A 126 -3.82 20.68 5.14
N GLY A 127 -4.35 20.13 4.04
CA GLY A 127 -4.38 20.75 2.73
C GLY A 127 -5.79 20.82 2.16
N ALA A 128 -6.12 19.99 1.18
CA ALA A 128 -7.41 19.99 0.50
C ALA A 128 -8.60 19.59 1.40
N ALA A 129 -8.35 18.86 2.49
CA ALA A 129 -9.32 18.43 3.49
C ALA A 129 -10.59 17.77 2.92
N VAL A 130 -10.40 16.83 1.96
CA VAL A 130 -11.52 16.20 1.27
C VAL A 130 -12.09 15.05 2.10
N ARG A 131 -13.36 15.15 2.50
CA ARG A 131 -14.07 14.03 3.12
C ARG A 131 -14.60 13.08 2.07
N LEU A 132 -14.11 11.82 2.08
CA LEU A 132 -14.55 10.74 1.21
C LEU A 132 -15.48 9.80 1.98
N GLY A 133 -16.74 9.72 1.56
CA GLY A 133 -17.71 8.73 2.07
C GLY A 133 -17.72 7.44 1.25
N ALA A 134 -18.48 6.46 1.72
CA ALA A 134 -18.68 5.20 1.01
C ALA A 134 -19.14 5.42 -0.43
N GLY A 135 -18.63 4.60 -1.35
CA GLY A 135 -18.91 4.71 -2.79
C GLY A 135 -18.17 5.83 -3.51
N LYS A 136 -17.15 6.41 -2.89
CA LYS A 136 -16.27 7.41 -3.52
C LYS A 136 -14.88 6.86 -3.75
N LEU A 137 -14.29 7.27 -4.87
CA LEU A 137 -12.91 7.04 -5.26
C LEU A 137 -12.25 8.39 -5.50
N LEU A 138 -11.15 8.65 -4.81
CA LEU A 138 -10.29 9.81 -5.03
C LEU A 138 -9.00 9.34 -5.72
N ARG A 139 -8.57 10.09 -6.75
CA ARG A 139 -7.28 9.94 -7.43
C ARG A 139 -6.47 11.22 -7.32
N ARG A 140 -5.17 11.08 -7.09
CA ARG A 140 -4.21 12.17 -7.18
C ARG A 140 -2.95 11.69 -7.88
N MET A 141 -2.55 12.40 -8.93
CA MET A 141 -1.27 12.17 -9.60
C MET A 141 -0.13 12.80 -8.81
N ASP A 142 1.04 12.18 -8.84
CA ASP A 142 2.24 12.72 -8.20
C ASP A 142 2.60 14.08 -8.80
N GLY A 143 3.01 15.02 -7.94
CA GLY A 143 3.30 16.40 -8.33
C GLY A 143 2.08 17.28 -8.61
N SER A 144 0.86 16.71 -8.62
CA SER A 144 -0.38 17.47 -8.79
C SER A 144 -1.00 17.85 -7.45
N GLN A 145 -1.53 19.08 -7.36
CA GLN A 145 -2.40 19.50 -6.27
C GLN A 145 -3.89 19.18 -6.56
N ILE A 146 -4.20 18.78 -7.80
CA ILE A 146 -5.56 18.47 -8.21
C ILE A 146 -5.88 17.03 -7.77
N VAL A 147 -7.03 16.88 -7.11
CA VAL A 147 -7.64 15.61 -6.77
C VAL A 147 -8.90 15.40 -7.62
N GLU A 148 -9.05 14.22 -8.16
CA GLU A 148 -10.26 13.82 -8.89
C GLU A 148 -11.09 12.91 -8.01
N VAL A 149 -12.37 13.25 -7.81
CA VAL A 149 -13.31 12.42 -7.05
C VAL A 149 -14.37 11.87 -7.99
N SER A 150 -14.52 10.56 -8.00
CA SER A 150 -15.48 9.83 -8.83
C SER A 150 -16.30 8.84 -8.00
N GLN A 151 -17.28 8.21 -8.63
CA GLN A 151 -18.07 7.14 -8.01
C GLN A 151 -17.33 5.80 -8.13
N ALA A 152 -17.39 5.01 -7.05
CA ALA A 152 -17.03 3.60 -7.05
C ALA A 152 -18.21 2.79 -6.50
N ASP A 153 -18.37 1.56 -6.93
CA ASP A 153 -19.32 0.65 -6.29
C ASP A 153 -18.69 0.13 -4.98
N PRO A 154 -19.27 0.43 -3.81
CA PRO A 154 -18.73 -0.02 -2.52
C PRO A 154 -18.50 -1.53 -2.45
N ALA A 155 -19.35 -2.32 -3.11
CA ALA A 155 -19.25 -3.78 -3.12
C ALA A 155 -18.00 -4.29 -3.87
N THR A 156 -17.44 -3.47 -4.77
CA THR A 156 -16.25 -3.83 -5.56
C THR A 156 -14.94 -3.33 -4.95
N VAL A 157 -15.00 -2.42 -3.97
CA VAL A 157 -13.80 -1.91 -3.27
C VAL A 157 -13.10 -3.04 -2.53
N GLY A 158 -11.81 -3.22 -2.79
CA GLY A 158 -11.03 -4.33 -2.24
C GLY A 158 -11.36 -5.70 -2.85
N GLY A 159 -12.07 -5.76 -3.99
CA GLY A 159 -12.42 -6.98 -4.71
C GLY A 159 -11.23 -7.84 -5.13
N TRP A 160 -10.06 -7.23 -5.25
CA TRP A 160 -8.80 -7.93 -5.52
C TRP A 160 -8.48 -9.03 -4.50
N ARG A 161 -8.97 -8.92 -3.26
CA ARG A 161 -8.79 -9.94 -2.20
C ARG A 161 -9.46 -11.28 -2.56
N SER A 162 -10.52 -11.22 -3.35
CA SER A 162 -11.23 -12.39 -3.89
C SER A 162 -10.97 -12.59 -5.40
N GLY A 163 -9.98 -11.90 -5.95
CA GLY A 163 -9.61 -11.98 -7.35
C GLY A 163 -10.55 -11.23 -8.29
N HIS A 164 -11.48 -10.44 -7.79
CA HIS A 164 -12.40 -9.66 -8.63
C HIS A 164 -11.85 -8.25 -8.88
N LEU A 165 -11.47 -7.98 -10.11
CA LEU A 165 -10.96 -6.67 -10.55
C LEU A 165 -12.01 -6.02 -11.44
N VAL A 166 -12.59 -4.91 -10.98
CA VAL A 166 -13.66 -4.19 -11.68
C VAL A 166 -13.13 -2.84 -12.15
N TYR A 167 -13.37 -2.52 -13.40
CA TYR A 167 -12.86 -1.32 -14.06
C TYR A 167 -13.99 -0.51 -14.66
N ARG A 168 -13.87 0.81 -14.57
CA ARG A 168 -14.71 1.77 -15.27
C ARG A 168 -13.81 2.81 -15.92
N ASP A 169 -13.76 2.79 -17.24
CA ASP A 169 -12.96 3.72 -18.06
C ASP A 169 -11.46 3.74 -17.63
N ALA A 170 -10.94 2.59 -17.24
CA ALA A 170 -9.56 2.48 -16.77
C ALA A 170 -8.61 2.27 -17.95
N PRO A 171 -7.48 3.01 -18.03
CA PRO A 171 -6.53 2.80 -19.11
C PRO A 171 -5.88 1.41 -19.00
N LEU A 172 -5.55 0.80 -20.14
CA LEU A 172 -5.00 -0.57 -20.17
C LEU A 172 -3.71 -0.72 -19.38
N TRP A 173 -2.87 0.32 -19.29
CA TRP A 173 -1.68 0.26 -18.43
C TRP A 173 -2.06 -0.01 -16.97
N ARG A 174 -3.16 0.59 -16.49
CA ARG A 174 -3.64 0.37 -15.13
C ARG A 174 -4.15 -1.05 -14.92
N VAL A 175 -4.93 -1.55 -15.89
CA VAL A 175 -5.42 -2.94 -15.87
C VAL A 175 -4.25 -3.93 -15.83
N ALA A 176 -3.22 -3.69 -16.63
CA ALA A 176 -2.01 -4.52 -16.66
C ALA A 176 -1.25 -4.50 -15.33
N ASP A 177 -1.08 -3.32 -14.71
CA ASP A 177 -0.41 -3.17 -13.42
C ASP A 177 -1.17 -3.91 -12.30
N ASP A 178 -2.51 -3.83 -12.29
CA ASP A 178 -3.33 -4.54 -11.31
C ASP A 178 -3.28 -6.06 -11.49
N LEU A 179 -3.34 -6.52 -12.74
CA LEU A 179 -3.18 -7.94 -13.07
C LEU A 179 -1.79 -8.45 -12.70
N ALA A 180 -0.74 -7.69 -12.99
CA ALA A 180 0.63 -8.05 -12.62
C ALA A 180 0.75 -8.19 -11.10
N ARG A 181 0.18 -7.27 -10.35
CA ARG A 181 0.14 -7.29 -8.89
C ARG A 181 -0.61 -8.51 -8.36
N ALA A 182 -1.80 -8.77 -8.90
CA ALA A 182 -2.65 -9.87 -8.46
C ALA A 182 -2.13 -11.27 -8.82
N THR A 183 -1.44 -11.41 -9.97
CA THR A 183 -1.04 -12.72 -10.50
C THR A 183 0.45 -13.04 -10.35
N GLY A 184 1.27 -12.01 -10.12
CA GLY A 184 2.73 -12.13 -10.21
C GLY A 184 3.26 -12.28 -11.65
N ALA A 185 2.39 -12.21 -12.67
CA ALA A 185 2.81 -12.23 -14.05
C ALA A 185 3.38 -10.86 -14.45
N ARG A 186 4.47 -10.84 -15.22
CA ARG A 186 4.93 -9.61 -15.86
C ARG A 186 4.01 -9.30 -17.04
N ILE A 187 3.40 -8.13 -17.03
CA ILE A 187 2.47 -7.71 -18.09
C ILE A 187 2.89 -6.32 -18.55
N ALA A 188 3.37 -6.23 -19.78
CA ALA A 188 3.72 -4.97 -20.42
C ALA A 188 2.65 -4.59 -21.45
N VAL A 189 2.45 -3.29 -21.68
CA VAL A 189 1.46 -2.76 -22.62
C VAL A 189 2.16 -1.90 -23.64
N ASP A 190 1.84 -2.11 -24.91
CA ASP A 190 2.31 -1.27 -26.01
C ASP A 190 1.85 0.18 -25.80
N PRO A 191 2.75 1.17 -25.94
CA PRO A 191 2.39 2.57 -25.79
C PRO A 191 1.20 3.03 -26.64
N GLY A 192 1.01 2.45 -27.82
CA GLY A 192 -0.10 2.78 -28.71
C GLY A 192 -1.48 2.39 -28.19
N VAL A 193 -1.56 1.46 -27.24
CA VAL A 193 -2.83 1.03 -26.62
C VAL A 193 -2.88 1.28 -25.11
N ALA A 194 -1.79 1.74 -24.51
CA ALA A 194 -1.65 1.87 -23.07
C ALA A 194 -2.75 2.77 -22.43
N ASN A 195 -3.16 3.81 -23.13
CA ASN A 195 -4.20 4.73 -22.67
C ASN A 195 -5.60 4.37 -23.13
N ARG A 196 -5.77 3.26 -23.87
CA ARG A 196 -7.10 2.82 -24.31
C ARG A 196 -7.95 2.47 -23.10
N PRO A 197 -9.18 3.02 -22.97
CA PRO A 197 -10.04 2.77 -21.83
C PRO A 197 -10.61 1.35 -21.84
N PHE A 198 -10.77 0.77 -20.68
CA PHE A 198 -11.43 -0.50 -20.46
C PHE A 198 -12.50 -0.37 -19.36
N THR A 199 -13.69 -0.87 -19.66
CA THR A 199 -14.79 -1.01 -18.69
C THR A 199 -15.23 -2.46 -18.66
N GLY A 200 -15.22 -3.08 -17.50
CA GLY A 200 -15.57 -4.48 -17.32
C GLY A 200 -15.02 -5.07 -16.04
N ALA A 201 -15.18 -6.38 -15.88
CA ALA A 201 -14.65 -7.14 -14.77
C ALA A 201 -13.71 -8.25 -15.26
N ILE A 202 -12.61 -8.44 -14.54
CA ILE A 202 -11.67 -9.54 -14.77
C ILE A 202 -11.59 -10.33 -13.47
N VAL A 203 -11.90 -11.63 -13.54
CA VAL A 203 -11.76 -12.53 -12.40
C VAL A 203 -10.42 -13.23 -12.52
N VAL A 204 -9.55 -13.05 -11.52
CA VAL A 204 -8.25 -13.72 -11.41
C VAL A 204 -8.40 -14.87 -10.42
N THR A 205 -8.13 -16.09 -10.85
CA THR A 205 -8.13 -17.26 -9.97
C THR A 205 -6.71 -17.71 -9.67
N GLY A 206 -6.46 -18.32 -8.52
CA GLY A 206 -5.14 -18.87 -8.19
C GLY A 206 -4.63 -19.93 -9.16
N ALA A 207 -5.51 -20.45 -10.04
CA ALA A 207 -5.19 -21.39 -11.12
C ALA A 207 -4.81 -20.69 -12.44
N ASP A 208 -4.87 -19.35 -12.52
CA ASP A 208 -4.52 -18.61 -13.74
C ASP A 208 -3.02 -18.67 -14.00
N ARG A 209 -2.59 -19.83 -14.46
CA ARG A 209 -1.25 -20.01 -15.00
C ARG A 209 -1.15 -19.24 -16.31
N ARG A 210 0.06 -18.75 -16.62
CA ARG A 210 0.39 -17.84 -17.73
C ARG A 210 -0.33 -18.11 -19.07
N GLY A 211 -0.71 -19.38 -19.34
CA GLY A 211 -1.39 -19.76 -20.60
C GLY A 211 -2.85 -19.37 -20.67
N THR A 212 -3.57 -19.65 -19.62
CA THR A 212 -5.01 -19.37 -19.50
C THR A 212 -5.26 -17.87 -19.39
N LEU A 213 -4.41 -17.18 -18.61
CA LEU A 213 -4.51 -15.72 -18.46
C LEU A 213 -4.35 -15.01 -19.81
N ALA A 214 -3.35 -15.37 -20.62
CA ALA A 214 -3.10 -14.73 -21.91
C ALA A 214 -4.32 -14.83 -22.87
N ALA A 215 -4.91 -16.02 -22.99
CA ALA A 215 -6.07 -16.23 -23.86
C ALA A 215 -7.28 -15.42 -23.41
N ARG A 216 -7.54 -15.38 -22.10
CA ARG A 216 -8.65 -14.60 -21.53
C ARG A 216 -8.46 -13.09 -21.70
N LEU A 217 -7.25 -12.58 -21.45
CA LEU A 217 -6.95 -11.15 -21.61
C LEU A 217 -7.11 -10.70 -23.06
N GLY A 218 -6.68 -11.51 -24.03
CA GLY A 218 -6.87 -11.20 -25.45
C GLY A 218 -8.33 -11.02 -25.85
N ALA A 219 -9.20 -11.87 -25.32
CA ALA A 219 -10.65 -11.78 -25.59
C ALA A 219 -11.32 -10.62 -24.86
N VAL A 220 -11.02 -10.46 -23.55
CA VAL A 220 -11.69 -9.47 -22.68
C VAL A 220 -11.24 -8.05 -23.00
N LEU A 221 -9.94 -7.85 -23.24
CA LEU A 221 -9.36 -6.51 -23.47
C LEU A 221 -9.35 -6.12 -24.97
N ASP A 222 -9.78 -6.99 -25.85
CA ASP A 222 -9.71 -6.81 -27.30
C ASP A 222 -8.31 -6.39 -27.78
N VAL A 223 -7.30 -7.14 -27.35
CA VAL A 223 -5.88 -6.97 -27.68
C VAL A 223 -5.28 -8.25 -28.17
N THR A 224 -4.20 -8.15 -28.90
CA THR A 224 -3.30 -9.29 -29.13
C THR A 224 -2.38 -9.45 -27.94
N VAL A 225 -2.33 -10.64 -27.34
CA VAL A 225 -1.43 -10.97 -26.25
C VAL A 225 -0.27 -11.81 -26.79
N ALA A 226 0.91 -11.21 -26.87
CA ALA A 226 2.14 -11.89 -27.21
C ALA A 226 2.85 -12.39 -25.94
N ARG A 227 3.41 -13.59 -26.00
CA ARG A 227 4.29 -14.09 -24.93
C ARG A 227 5.71 -13.60 -25.20
N GLN A 228 6.33 -13.01 -24.20
CA GLN A 228 7.72 -12.63 -24.22
C GLN A 228 8.43 -13.32 -23.05
N HIS A 229 9.62 -13.84 -23.27
CA HIS A 229 10.53 -14.53 -22.32
C HIS A 229 9.91 -14.93 -20.97
N ASP A 230 9.52 -13.97 -20.13
CA ASP A 230 9.03 -14.15 -18.77
C ASP A 230 7.69 -13.46 -18.49
N GLY A 231 7.02 -12.90 -19.52
CA GLY A 231 5.81 -12.11 -19.36
C GLY A 231 4.85 -12.13 -20.54
N LEU A 232 3.87 -11.26 -20.44
CA LEU A 232 2.86 -11.02 -21.45
C LEU A 232 3.03 -9.59 -21.98
N TYR A 233 2.83 -9.43 -23.29
CA TYR A 233 2.85 -8.13 -23.96
C TYR A 233 1.50 -7.89 -24.66
N LEU A 234 0.79 -6.85 -24.24
CA LEU A 234 -0.49 -6.45 -24.78
C LEU A 234 -0.27 -5.44 -25.90
N LYS A 235 -0.72 -5.72 -27.12
CA LYS A 235 -0.61 -4.82 -28.28
C LYS A 235 -1.92 -4.72 -29.04
N ALA A 236 -2.03 -3.71 -29.88
CA ALA A 236 -3.19 -3.56 -30.76
C ALA A 236 -3.47 -4.85 -31.54
N ARG A 237 -4.74 -5.16 -31.71
CA ARG A 237 -5.16 -6.23 -32.64
C ARG A 237 -4.86 -5.77 -34.06
N ALA A 238 -4.25 -6.62 -34.88
CA ALA A 238 -4.09 -6.31 -36.29
C ALA A 238 -5.45 -6.12 -36.92
N ALA A 239 -5.63 -5.02 -37.67
CA ALA A 239 -6.83 -4.85 -38.50
C ALA A 239 -6.82 -5.96 -39.57
N HIS A 240 -7.91 -6.67 -39.68
CA HIS A 240 -8.14 -7.63 -40.80
C HIS A 240 -8.62 -6.90 -42.04
#